data_98f6b5363bb0dfd999d99366d6080054
#
_entry.id   98f6b5363bb0dfd999d99366d6080054
#
_cell.length_a   1.000
_cell.length_b   1.000
_cell.length_c   1.000
_cell.angle_alpha   90.00
_cell.angle_beta   90.00
_cell.angle_gamma   90.00
#
_symmetry.space_group_name_H-M   'P 1'
#
loop_
_entity.id
_entity.type
_entity.pdbx_description
1 polymer ?
#
loop_
_entity_poly.entity_id
_entity_poly.type
_entity_poly.pdbx_seq_one_letter_code
_entity_poly.pdbx_strand_id
1 'polypeptide(L)'
;MANQPQPFTLAVPDDAIADLRERLARTRYPDQAPGAPWAYGTDVGYLQQLVEYWRTAFDWRAEEARLNAFPQHKVSLCGIDLHFLHVAGKGPAPCPLLLLHGWPGSVFEFLELIPRLCDPARFGGDPSDAFTIVAPSLPGYGLSFKPGQPRFGIEEIADCVAELMHDVLGYTRFAVQGGDWGAITASRLGYAHPDKLIGIHVNLLAVRRDQQAAADATTEEKAYAEELAHWLREETGYQWIQGTRPQTLAFGLTDSPAGLAAWIIEKFRAWSDCGGDVEMAFTRDRLLANISFYWFTGAIGSSFWPYYARMHRPWPIPEGRTVDVPTGYADFPREILRPPRSLAARTYTDIRRWSVMSRGGHFAALEQPEALANEVREFFRPLRG
;
A
#
# COMPACT_ATOMS: atom_id res chain seq x y z
N MET A 1 18.48 24.41 -7.57
CA MET A 1 17.75 24.64 -6.30
C MET A 1 16.70 23.56 -6.21
N ALA A 2 16.66 22.78 -5.11
CA ALA A 2 15.60 21.79 -4.90
C ALA A 2 14.25 22.50 -4.95
N ASN A 3 13.28 21.94 -5.68
CA ASN A 3 11.93 22.51 -5.72
C ASN A 3 11.33 22.44 -4.32
N GLN A 4 10.82 23.57 -3.81
CA GLN A 4 10.20 23.59 -2.49
C GLN A 4 8.81 22.97 -2.55
N PRO A 5 8.44 22.13 -1.57
CA PRO A 5 7.07 21.62 -1.43
C PRO A 5 6.05 22.75 -1.34
N GLN A 6 4.99 22.65 -2.11
CA GLN A 6 3.88 23.59 -2.09
C GLN A 6 2.69 22.98 -1.36
N PRO A 7 2.00 23.71 -0.48
CA PRO A 7 0.75 23.25 0.12
C PRO A 7 -0.26 22.82 -0.95
N PHE A 8 -0.97 21.74 -0.68
CA PHE A 8 -1.98 21.19 -1.59
C PHE A 8 -3.24 20.84 -0.80
N THR A 9 -4.38 21.03 -1.43
CA THR A 9 -5.69 20.62 -0.92
C THR A 9 -6.42 19.89 -2.04
N LEU A 10 -6.92 18.69 -1.77
CA LEU A 10 -7.72 17.94 -2.72
C LEU A 10 -9.09 18.62 -2.87
N ALA A 11 -9.48 18.90 -4.09
CA ALA A 11 -10.79 19.45 -4.43
C ALA A 11 -11.27 18.81 -5.74
N VAL A 12 -12.04 17.74 -5.64
CA VAL A 12 -12.65 17.10 -6.82
C VAL A 12 -13.79 18.01 -7.32
N PRO A 13 -13.83 18.36 -8.61
CA PRO A 13 -14.91 19.16 -9.18
C PRO A 13 -16.29 18.52 -9.01
N ASP A 14 -17.34 19.31 -8.81
CA ASP A 14 -18.70 18.79 -8.62
C ASP A 14 -19.24 18.06 -9.87
N ASP A 15 -18.82 18.50 -11.05
CA ASP A 15 -19.15 17.85 -12.32
C ASP A 15 -18.53 16.44 -12.44
N ALA A 16 -17.33 16.22 -11.90
CA ALA A 16 -16.72 14.89 -11.85
C ALA A 16 -17.49 13.95 -10.90
N ILE A 17 -18.00 14.47 -9.78
CA ILE A 17 -18.86 13.69 -8.87
C ILE A 17 -20.21 13.39 -9.53
N ALA A 18 -20.77 14.34 -10.27
CA ALA A 18 -22.01 14.14 -11.01
C ALA A 18 -21.83 13.10 -12.14
N ASP A 19 -20.73 13.17 -12.91
CA ASP A 19 -20.39 12.16 -13.96
C ASP A 19 -20.28 10.77 -13.36
N LEU A 20 -19.58 10.63 -12.22
CA LEU A 20 -19.50 9.34 -11.52
C LEU A 20 -20.88 8.77 -11.19
N ARG A 21 -21.77 9.59 -10.59
CA ARG A 21 -23.15 9.16 -10.24
C ARG A 21 -23.95 8.75 -11.47
N GLU A 22 -23.81 9.48 -12.57
CA GLU A 22 -24.48 9.17 -13.84
C GLU A 22 -23.97 7.85 -14.43
N ARG A 23 -22.65 7.59 -14.41
CA ARG A 23 -22.06 6.32 -14.87
C ARG A 23 -22.50 5.15 -14.00
N LEU A 24 -22.56 5.32 -12.68
CA LEU A 24 -23.06 4.29 -11.75
C LEU A 24 -24.53 3.96 -12.03
N ALA A 25 -25.38 4.96 -12.35
CA ALA A 25 -26.78 4.74 -12.70
C ALA A 25 -26.98 3.96 -13.99
N ARG A 26 -25.99 3.97 -14.91
CA ARG A 26 -26.02 3.25 -16.19
C ARG A 26 -25.19 1.98 -16.18
N THR A 27 -24.77 1.48 -15.01
CA THR A 27 -23.97 0.28 -14.89
C THR A 27 -24.67 -0.94 -15.53
N ARG A 28 -23.95 -1.64 -16.37
CA ARG A 28 -24.38 -2.94 -16.93
C ARG A 28 -23.64 -4.03 -16.17
N TYR A 29 -24.39 -4.91 -15.54
CA TYR A 29 -23.82 -6.04 -14.82
C TYR A 29 -23.74 -7.27 -15.72
N PRO A 30 -22.69 -8.13 -15.57
CA PRO A 30 -22.71 -9.47 -16.14
C PRO A 30 -23.77 -10.33 -15.42
N ASP A 31 -24.08 -11.50 -15.98
CA ASP A 31 -24.78 -12.53 -15.21
C ASP A 31 -23.85 -13.08 -14.10
N GLN A 32 -24.48 -13.62 -13.06
CA GLN A 32 -23.75 -14.35 -12.03
C GLN A 32 -23.54 -15.78 -12.48
N ALA A 33 -22.29 -16.23 -12.56
CA ALA A 33 -21.98 -17.62 -12.85
C ALA A 33 -22.57 -18.54 -11.74
N PRO A 34 -23.14 -19.72 -12.10
CA PRO A 34 -23.68 -20.66 -11.11
C PRO A 34 -22.59 -21.12 -10.13
N GLY A 35 -22.90 -21.11 -8.85
CA GLY A 35 -21.97 -21.52 -7.80
C GLY A 35 -22.15 -20.73 -6.51
N ALA A 36 -21.22 -20.88 -5.58
CA ALA A 36 -21.22 -20.10 -4.36
C ALA A 36 -20.85 -18.63 -4.64
N PRO A 37 -21.38 -17.67 -3.88
CA PRO A 37 -20.95 -16.27 -3.95
C PRO A 37 -19.42 -16.15 -3.88
N TRP A 38 -18.85 -15.28 -4.71
CA TRP A 38 -17.39 -15.03 -4.79
C TRP A 38 -16.53 -16.19 -5.30
N ALA A 39 -17.10 -17.32 -5.71
CA ALA A 39 -16.33 -18.47 -6.19
C ALA A 39 -15.48 -18.17 -7.46
N TYR A 40 -15.91 -17.20 -8.25
CA TYR A 40 -15.27 -16.84 -9.53
C TYR A 40 -14.83 -15.37 -9.56
N GLY A 41 -14.63 -14.76 -8.41
CA GLY A 41 -14.30 -13.33 -8.26
C GLY A 41 -15.45 -12.54 -7.63
N THR A 42 -15.58 -11.27 -7.96
CA THR A 42 -16.55 -10.36 -7.33
C THR A 42 -17.99 -10.83 -7.54
N ASP A 43 -18.71 -11.01 -6.43
CA ASP A 43 -20.13 -11.36 -6.47
C ASP A 43 -20.98 -10.23 -7.03
N VAL A 44 -21.85 -10.56 -7.99
CA VAL A 44 -22.67 -9.56 -8.71
C VAL A 44 -23.69 -8.92 -7.76
N GLY A 45 -24.32 -9.70 -6.87
CA GLY A 45 -25.31 -9.20 -5.93
C GLY A 45 -24.72 -8.24 -4.89
N TYR A 46 -23.52 -8.55 -4.39
CA TYR A 46 -22.78 -7.65 -3.52
C TYR A 46 -22.40 -6.35 -4.24
N LEU A 47 -21.85 -6.47 -5.45
CA LEU A 47 -21.45 -5.29 -6.22
C LEU A 47 -22.62 -4.37 -6.56
N GLN A 48 -23.80 -4.93 -6.88
CA GLN A 48 -25.03 -4.16 -7.10
C GLN A 48 -25.40 -3.31 -5.87
N GLN A 49 -25.33 -3.90 -4.68
CA GLN A 49 -25.61 -3.20 -3.43
C GLN A 49 -24.57 -2.11 -3.14
N LEU A 50 -23.28 -2.39 -3.38
CA LEU A 50 -22.19 -1.42 -3.19
C LEU A 50 -22.30 -0.25 -4.16
N VAL A 51 -22.59 -0.51 -5.44
CA VAL A 51 -22.79 0.53 -6.47
C VAL A 51 -24.00 1.40 -6.15
N GLU A 52 -25.11 0.82 -5.70
CA GLU A 52 -26.28 1.58 -5.28
C GLU A 52 -25.99 2.47 -4.07
N TYR A 53 -25.27 1.94 -3.06
CA TYR A 53 -24.80 2.72 -1.93
C TYR A 53 -23.86 3.86 -2.39
N TRP A 54 -22.91 3.57 -3.29
CA TRP A 54 -21.98 4.56 -3.83
C TRP A 54 -22.69 5.71 -4.55
N ARG A 55 -23.73 5.36 -5.30
CA ARG A 55 -24.54 6.32 -6.06
C ARG A 55 -25.41 7.22 -5.18
N THR A 56 -26.01 6.68 -4.10
CA THR A 56 -27.11 7.31 -3.36
C THR A 56 -26.75 7.78 -1.95
N ALA A 57 -25.86 7.10 -1.25
CA ALA A 57 -25.61 7.31 0.17
C ALA A 57 -24.15 7.71 0.48
N PHE A 58 -23.18 7.30 -0.35
CA PHE A 58 -21.79 7.63 -0.12
C PHE A 58 -21.50 9.13 -0.30
N ASP A 59 -20.87 9.73 0.70
CA ASP A 59 -20.49 11.14 0.69
C ASP A 59 -18.98 11.31 0.42
N TRP A 60 -18.63 11.55 -0.86
CA TRP A 60 -17.25 11.83 -1.22
C TRP A 60 -16.70 13.07 -0.50
N ARG A 61 -17.54 14.12 -0.29
CA ARG A 61 -17.06 15.34 0.35
C ARG A 61 -16.62 15.11 1.80
N ALA A 62 -17.27 14.20 2.50
CA ALA A 62 -16.85 13.79 3.84
C ALA A 62 -15.47 13.12 3.81
N GLU A 63 -15.22 12.21 2.85
CA GLU A 63 -13.94 11.53 2.72
C GLU A 63 -12.82 12.45 2.21
N GLU A 64 -13.13 13.34 1.27
CA GLU A 64 -12.22 14.41 0.82
C GLU A 64 -11.81 15.33 1.99
N ALA A 65 -12.76 15.71 2.83
CA ALA A 65 -12.49 16.50 4.04
C ALA A 65 -11.65 15.74 5.08
N ARG A 66 -11.85 14.42 5.22
CA ARG A 66 -11.00 13.57 6.08
C ARG A 66 -9.54 13.57 5.62
N LEU A 67 -9.30 13.42 4.32
CA LEU A 67 -7.93 13.50 3.78
C LEU A 67 -7.37 14.91 3.93
N ASN A 68 -8.16 15.94 3.66
CA ASN A 68 -7.76 17.35 3.77
C ASN A 68 -7.52 17.82 5.22
N ALA A 69 -7.93 17.05 6.22
CA ALA A 69 -7.59 17.32 7.62
C ALA A 69 -6.08 17.13 7.92
N PHE A 70 -5.35 16.48 7.02
CA PHE A 70 -3.90 16.32 7.11
C PHE A 70 -3.18 17.35 6.21
N PRO A 71 -2.05 17.93 6.67
CA PRO A 71 -1.22 18.77 5.81
C PRO A 71 -0.72 17.99 4.59
N GLN A 72 -1.05 18.49 3.40
CA GLN A 72 -0.68 17.89 2.13
C GLN A 72 0.22 18.83 1.34
N HIS A 73 1.13 18.27 0.58
CA HIS A 73 2.07 19.01 -0.26
C HIS A 73 2.24 18.34 -1.62
N LYS A 74 2.63 19.15 -2.60
CA LYS A 74 3.17 18.67 -3.88
C LYS A 74 4.55 19.28 -4.12
N VAL A 75 5.42 18.49 -4.72
CA VAL A 75 6.76 18.92 -5.16
C VAL A 75 7.08 18.35 -6.53
N SER A 76 7.64 19.16 -7.43
CA SER A 76 8.14 18.64 -8.71
C SER A 76 9.43 17.88 -8.46
N LEU A 77 9.36 16.56 -8.58
CA LEU A 77 10.45 15.62 -8.29
C LEU A 77 10.38 14.44 -9.27
N CYS A 78 11.52 13.92 -9.70
CA CYS A 78 11.58 12.75 -10.62
C CYS A 78 10.72 12.91 -11.89
N GLY A 79 10.49 14.15 -12.36
CA GLY A 79 9.67 14.43 -13.55
C GLY A 79 8.15 14.36 -13.34
N ILE A 80 7.70 14.32 -12.10
CA ILE A 80 6.27 14.34 -11.73
C ILE A 80 5.99 15.39 -10.65
N ASP A 81 4.72 15.68 -10.41
CA ASP A 81 4.26 16.43 -9.25
C ASP A 81 3.95 15.42 -8.14
N LEU A 82 4.96 15.10 -7.33
CA LEU A 82 4.86 14.13 -6.24
C LEU A 82 4.01 14.72 -5.10
N HIS A 83 2.91 14.06 -4.79
CA HIS A 83 2.04 14.37 -3.66
C HIS A 83 2.45 13.59 -2.41
N PHE A 84 2.37 14.23 -1.24
CA PHE A 84 2.59 13.57 0.05
C PHE A 84 1.89 14.28 1.20
N LEU A 85 1.51 13.50 2.22
CA LEU A 85 1.13 14.01 3.53
C LEU A 85 2.41 14.25 4.33
N HIS A 86 2.47 15.39 5.06
CA HIS A 86 3.59 15.67 5.95
C HIS A 86 3.06 16.16 7.29
N VAL A 87 3.07 15.27 8.28
CA VAL A 87 2.41 15.49 9.57
C VAL A 87 3.46 15.49 10.69
N ALA A 88 3.64 16.64 11.32
CA ALA A 88 4.59 16.78 12.42
C ALA A 88 4.19 15.93 13.63
N GLY A 89 5.17 15.26 14.23
CA GLY A 89 5.00 14.51 15.46
C GLY A 89 4.89 15.42 16.68
N LYS A 90 4.07 15.01 17.65
CA LYS A 90 3.87 15.71 18.93
C LYS A 90 4.64 15.02 20.04
N GLY A 91 5.93 15.28 20.10
CA GLY A 91 6.83 14.71 21.10
C GLY A 91 8.12 15.52 21.21
N PRO A 92 9.02 15.18 22.17
CA PRO A 92 10.24 15.95 22.39
C PRO A 92 11.25 15.85 21.23
N ALA A 93 11.29 14.69 20.53
CA ALA A 93 12.18 14.44 19.40
C ALA A 93 11.52 13.45 18.41
N PRO A 94 10.52 13.87 17.62
CA PRO A 94 9.82 12.97 16.72
C PRO A 94 10.74 12.40 15.65
N CYS A 95 10.76 11.07 15.52
CA CYS A 95 11.55 10.38 14.50
C CYS A 95 10.88 10.55 13.11
N PRO A 96 11.62 10.95 12.05
CA PRO A 96 11.06 10.98 10.71
C PRO A 96 10.71 9.56 10.24
N LEU A 97 9.48 9.34 9.80
CA LEU A 97 8.98 8.06 9.31
C LEU A 97 8.30 8.21 7.96
N LEU A 98 8.81 7.49 6.99
CA LEU A 98 8.22 7.33 5.67
C LEU A 98 7.22 6.18 5.69
N LEU A 99 5.94 6.43 5.34
CA LEU A 99 4.90 5.43 5.19
C LEU A 99 4.63 5.14 3.71
N LEU A 100 4.72 3.89 3.31
CA LEU A 100 4.59 3.46 1.92
C LEU A 100 3.45 2.47 1.77
N HIS A 101 2.41 2.88 1.01
CA HIS A 101 1.27 2.03 0.65
C HIS A 101 1.60 1.12 -0.55
N GLY A 102 0.62 0.35 -1.01
CA GLY A 102 0.73 -0.49 -2.20
C GLY A 102 -0.51 -0.47 -3.07
N TRP A 103 -0.71 -1.53 -3.84
CA TRP A 103 -1.85 -1.74 -4.72
C TRP A 103 -2.79 -2.82 -4.13
N PRO A 104 -4.12 -2.64 -4.14
CA PRO A 104 -4.89 -1.51 -4.67
C PRO A 104 -5.20 -0.42 -3.63
N GLY A 105 -4.30 -0.21 -2.69
CA GLY A 105 -4.41 0.80 -1.64
C GLY A 105 -3.95 2.19 -2.07
N SER A 106 -3.94 3.11 -1.12
CA SER A 106 -3.52 4.50 -1.29
C SER A 106 -3.19 5.14 0.06
N VAL A 107 -2.92 6.44 0.08
CA VAL A 107 -2.73 7.19 1.33
C VAL A 107 -3.92 7.12 2.29
N PHE A 108 -5.12 6.77 1.81
CA PHE A 108 -6.29 6.53 2.64
C PHE A 108 -6.08 5.40 3.66
N GLU A 109 -5.18 4.46 3.40
CA GLU A 109 -4.82 3.42 4.36
C GLU A 109 -4.28 3.97 5.68
N PHE A 110 -3.65 5.14 5.63
CA PHE A 110 -2.89 5.68 6.77
C PHE A 110 -3.67 6.67 7.64
N LEU A 111 -4.91 7.04 7.26
CA LEU A 111 -5.63 8.11 7.97
C LEU A 111 -5.92 7.80 9.44
N GLU A 112 -6.07 6.51 9.80
CA GLU A 112 -6.23 6.07 11.19
C GLU A 112 -4.88 5.78 11.89
N LEU A 113 -3.85 5.44 11.11
CA LEU A 113 -2.51 5.12 11.61
C LEU A 113 -1.72 6.39 11.97
N ILE A 114 -1.78 7.42 11.10
CA ILE A 114 -1.02 8.67 11.25
C ILE A 114 -1.23 9.32 12.63
N PRO A 115 -2.47 9.56 13.11
CA PRO A 115 -2.67 10.17 14.44
C PRO A 115 -2.04 9.37 15.57
N ARG A 116 -2.06 8.03 15.49
CA ARG A 116 -1.48 7.14 16.50
C ARG A 116 0.03 7.21 16.55
N LEU A 117 0.67 7.44 15.42
CA LEU A 117 2.12 7.57 15.32
C LEU A 117 2.59 8.99 15.60
N CYS A 118 1.86 10.04 15.20
CA CYS A 118 2.24 11.43 15.42
C CYS A 118 1.97 11.91 16.84
N ASP A 119 0.90 11.43 17.47
CA ASP A 119 0.44 11.89 18.79
C ASP A 119 0.14 10.67 19.68
N PRO A 120 1.16 9.88 20.06
CA PRO A 120 0.96 8.67 20.84
C PRO A 120 0.32 8.96 22.21
N ALA A 121 0.57 10.11 22.81
CA ALA A 121 -0.03 10.49 24.10
C ALA A 121 -1.56 10.54 24.06
N ARG A 122 -2.15 10.96 22.93
CA ARG A 122 -3.60 10.96 22.71
C ARG A 122 -4.22 9.54 22.79
N PHE A 123 -3.42 8.52 22.58
CA PHE A 123 -3.81 7.11 22.56
C PHE A 123 -3.17 6.31 23.71
N GLY A 124 -2.74 6.99 24.78
CA GLY A 124 -2.16 6.37 25.97
C GLY A 124 -0.72 5.88 25.82
N GLY A 125 -0.03 6.25 24.73
CA GLY A 125 1.37 5.92 24.51
C GLY A 125 2.33 6.98 25.03
N ASP A 126 3.62 6.68 25.00
CA ASP A 126 4.69 7.60 25.40
C ASP A 126 4.90 8.67 24.30
N PRO A 127 4.85 9.99 24.61
CA PRO A 127 5.13 11.03 23.64
C PRO A 127 6.56 10.99 23.06
N SER A 128 7.52 10.35 23.73
CA SER A 128 8.87 10.12 23.19
C SER A 128 8.88 9.18 21.98
N ASP A 129 7.82 8.37 21.80
CA ASP A 129 7.64 7.48 20.66
C ASP A 129 7.03 8.17 19.43
N ALA A 130 6.78 9.48 19.48
CA ALA A 130 6.18 10.22 18.37
C ALA A 130 7.03 10.16 17.09
N PHE A 131 6.36 10.10 15.93
CA PHE A 131 6.98 10.20 14.62
C PHE A 131 6.50 11.45 13.88
N THR A 132 7.38 12.07 13.11
CA THR A 132 6.98 12.97 12.03
C THR A 132 6.77 12.14 10.77
N ILE A 133 5.55 12.14 10.25
CA ILE A 133 5.15 11.26 9.15
C ILE A 133 5.30 11.96 7.79
N VAL A 134 5.88 11.25 6.83
CA VAL A 134 5.80 11.54 5.41
C VAL A 134 5.14 10.35 4.72
N ALA A 135 3.97 10.57 4.10
CA ALA A 135 3.22 9.52 3.43
C ALA A 135 2.90 9.95 1.98
N PRO A 136 3.75 9.60 1.01
CA PRO A 136 3.50 9.95 -0.39
C PRO A 136 2.36 9.11 -0.97
N SER A 137 1.55 9.70 -1.87
CA SER A 137 0.98 8.90 -2.94
C SER A 137 2.15 8.40 -3.75
N LEU A 138 2.35 7.09 -3.87
CA LEU A 138 3.50 6.54 -4.59
C LEU A 138 3.55 7.10 -6.02
N PRO A 139 4.75 7.33 -6.61
CA PRO A 139 4.87 7.74 -8.02
C PRO A 139 4.00 6.90 -8.94
N GLY A 140 3.09 7.55 -9.67
CA GLY A 140 2.12 6.87 -10.54
C GLY A 140 0.80 6.47 -9.87
N TYR A 141 0.63 6.71 -8.58
CA TYR A 141 -0.60 6.45 -7.81
C TYR A 141 -1.29 7.76 -7.41
N GLY A 142 -2.61 7.71 -7.34
CA GLY A 142 -3.42 8.78 -6.76
C GLY A 142 -3.02 10.17 -7.26
N LEU A 143 -2.73 11.08 -6.32
CA LEU A 143 -2.39 12.47 -6.62
C LEU A 143 -0.96 12.70 -7.15
N SER A 144 -0.14 11.65 -7.20
CA SER A 144 1.18 11.62 -7.86
C SER A 144 1.11 11.12 -9.30
N PHE A 145 -0.06 11.24 -9.93
CA PHE A 145 -0.29 10.86 -11.31
C PHE A 145 -0.92 12.01 -12.10
N LYS A 146 -0.45 12.16 -13.34
CA LYS A 146 -1.12 12.90 -14.42
C LYS A 146 -0.85 12.20 -15.76
N PRO A 147 -1.76 12.31 -16.75
CA PRO A 147 -1.53 11.75 -18.08
C PRO A 147 -0.22 12.21 -18.70
N GLY A 148 0.48 11.29 -19.39
CA GLY A 148 1.70 11.60 -20.12
C GLY A 148 3.00 11.60 -19.28
N GLN A 149 2.93 11.44 -17.95
CA GLN A 149 4.12 11.38 -17.11
C GLN A 149 4.91 10.06 -17.26
N PRO A 150 6.20 10.01 -16.84
CA PRO A 150 6.98 8.78 -16.74
C PRO A 150 6.27 7.71 -15.90
N ARG A 151 6.61 6.46 -16.15
CA ARG A 151 6.15 5.30 -15.38
C ARG A 151 7.27 4.81 -14.47
N PHE A 152 6.89 4.34 -13.28
CA PHE A 152 7.82 4.03 -12.21
C PHE A 152 7.76 2.54 -11.84
N GLY A 153 8.90 1.85 -11.88
CA GLY A 153 9.12 0.58 -11.19
C GLY A 153 9.57 0.81 -9.75
N ILE A 154 9.88 -0.27 -9.05
CA ILE A 154 10.23 -0.21 -7.61
C ILE A 154 11.54 0.58 -7.39
N GLU A 155 12.52 0.44 -8.27
CA GLU A 155 13.79 1.14 -8.18
C GLU A 155 13.59 2.65 -8.25
N GLU A 156 12.86 3.10 -9.27
CA GLU A 156 12.60 4.53 -9.46
C GLU A 156 11.70 5.09 -8.32
N ILE A 157 10.76 4.30 -7.80
CA ILE A 157 9.96 4.71 -6.64
C ILE A 157 10.86 4.87 -5.42
N ALA A 158 11.74 3.89 -5.14
CA ALA A 158 12.66 3.95 -4.01
C ALA A 158 13.59 5.16 -4.09
N ASP A 159 14.19 5.41 -5.25
CA ASP A 159 15.09 6.55 -5.45
C ASP A 159 14.34 7.88 -5.28
N CYS A 160 13.12 7.99 -5.83
CA CYS A 160 12.29 9.19 -5.73
C CYS A 160 11.89 9.51 -4.28
N VAL A 161 11.50 8.53 -3.48
CA VAL A 161 11.14 8.77 -2.08
C VAL A 161 12.37 8.99 -1.19
N ALA A 162 13.54 8.42 -1.53
CA ALA A 162 14.81 8.72 -0.87
C ALA A 162 15.21 10.18 -1.10
N GLU A 163 15.09 10.68 -2.34
CA GLU A 163 15.32 12.09 -2.70
C GLU A 163 14.31 13.01 -1.97
N LEU A 164 13.02 12.63 -1.92
CA LEU A 164 12.02 13.38 -1.15
C LEU A 164 12.45 13.54 0.31
N MET A 165 12.79 12.46 0.98
CA MET A 165 13.12 12.48 2.40
C MET A 165 14.43 13.21 2.69
N HIS A 166 15.48 12.89 1.94
CA HIS A 166 16.82 13.38 2.22
C HIS A 166 17.09 14.77 1.63
N ASP A 167 16.84 14.94 0.32
CA ASP A 167 17.29 16.13 -0.39
C ASP A 167 16.25 17.26 -0.40
N VAL A 168 14.95 16.90 -0.37
CA VAL A 168 13.86 17.89 -0.33
C VAL A 168 13.47 18.28 1.09
N LEU A 169 13.26 17.28 1.97
CA LEU A 169 12.81 17.51 3.36
C LEU A 169 13.95 17.63 4.37
N GLY A 170 15.19 17.28 3.99
CA GLY A 170 16.39 17.47 4.82
C GLY A 170 16.56 16.44 5.94
N TYR A 171 15.88 15.30 5.89
CA TYR A 171 16.05 14.22 6.86
C TYR A 171 17.30 13.40 6.53
N THR A 172 18.40 13.63 7.26
CA THR A 172 19.67 12.91 7.04
C THR A 172 19.53 11.41 7.22
N ARG A 173 18.70 10.98 8.19
CA ARG A 173 18.30 9.58 8.37
C ARG A 173 16.82 9.51 8.72
N PHE A 174 16.14 8.46 8.24
CA PHE A 174 14.71 8.27 8.47
C PHE A 174 14.35 6.79 8.64
N ALA A 175 13.25 6.54 9.34
CA ALA A 175 12.60 5.25 9.47
C ALA A 175 11.68 5.01 8.26
N VAL A 176 11.43 3.75 7.90
CA VAL A 176 10.49 3.39 6.84
C VAL A 176 9.53 2.31 7.34
N GLN A 177 8.24 2.46 7.04
CA GLN A 177 7.23 1.41 7.19
C GLN A 177 6.53 1.20 5.86
N GLY A 178 6.29 -0.05 5.48
CA GLY A 178 5.57 -0.38 4.25
C GLY A 178 4.89 -1.74 4.26
N GLY A 179 3.78 -1.82 3.53
CA GLY A 179 3.07 -3.03 3.14
C GLY A 179 3.05 -3.17 1.62
N ASP A 180 2.76 -4.34 1.07
CA ASP A 180 2.65 -4.59 -0.38
C ASP A 180 3.85 -4.05 -1.17
N TRP A 181 3.62 -3.26 -2.24
CA TRP A 181 4.69 -2.58 -2.98
C TRP A 181 5.49 -1.61 -2.11
N GLY A 182 4.85 -1.03 -1.09
CA GLY A 182 5.55 -0.21 -0.09
C GLY A 182 6.58 -1.02 0.69
N ALA A 183 6.32 -2.27 1.02
CA ALA A 183 7.29 -3.15 1.70
C ALA A 183 8.45 -3.54 0.79
N ILE A 184 8.18 -3.81 -0.49
CA ILE A 184 9.22 -4.09 -1.49
C ILE A 184 10.08 -2.84 -1.74
N THR A 185 9.44 -1.66 -1.77
CA THR A 185 10.14 -0.36 -1.88
C THR A 185 10.99 -0.09 -0.63
N ALA A 186 10.49 -0.35 0.58
CA ALA A 186 11.26 -0.23 1.82
C ALA A 186 12.48 -1.16 1.82
N SER A 187 12.32 -2.37 1.34
CA SER A 187 13.42 -3.33 1.19
C SER A 187 14.44 -2.88 0.16
N ARG A 188 13.99 -2.30 -0.97
CA ARG A 188 14.87 -1.70 -1.98
C ARG A 188 15.64 -0.50 -1.42
N LEU A 189 14.99 0.35 -0.60
CA LEU A 189 15.66 1.44 0.12
C LEU A 189 16.75 0.91 1.06
N GLY A 190 16.44 -0.14 1.82
CA GLY A 190 17.39 -0.79 2.72
C GLY A 190 18.62 -1.37 2.01
N TYR A 191 18.46 -1.80 0.76
CA TYR A 191 19.55 -2.27 -0.09
C TYR A 191 20.32 -1.12 -0.76
N ALA A 192 19.61 -0.13 -1.35
CA ALA A 192 20.21 0.87 -2.22
C ALA A 192 20.68 2.14 -1.48
N HIS A 193 20.05 2.46 -0.35
CA HIS A 193 20.29 3.69 0.44
C HIS A 193 20.44 3.39 1.94
N PRO A 194 21.23 2.37 2.35
CA PRO A 194 21.28 1.93 3.75
C PRO A 194 21.79 3.04 4.71
N ASP A 195 22.65 3.91 4.24
CA ASP A 195 23.21 5.06 4.97
C ASP A 195 22.17 6.11 5.38
N LYS A 196 21.07 6.22 4.62
CA LYS A 196 19.96 7.14 4.89
C LYS A 196 18.92 6.56 5.87
N LEU A 197 18.99 5.26 6.20
CA LEU A 197 17.95 4.61 6.98
C LEU A 197 18.33 4.40 8.45
N ILE A 198 17.36 4.61 9.33
CA ILE A 198 17.39 4.15 10.73
C ILE A 198 17.08 2.64 10.76
N GLY A 199 16.18 2.20 9.93
CA GLY A 199 15.73 0.83 9.76
C GLY A 199 14.46 0.77 8.93
N ILE A 200 14.00 -0.43 8.61
CA ILE A 200 12.75 -0.70 7.91
C ILE A 200 11.83 -1.59 8.75
N HIS A 201 10.55 -1.26 8.79
CA HIS A 201 9.50 -2.09 9.34
C HIS A 201 8.52 -2.48 8.23
N VAL A 202 8.26 -3.77 8.07
CA VAL A 202 7.41 -4.26 6.98
C VAL A 202 6.36 -5.26 7.49
N ASN A 203 5.22 -5.34 6.81
CA ASN A 203 4.22 -6.40 7.04
C ASN A 203 4.07 -7.34 5.84
N LEU A 204 4.91 -7.19 4.81
CA LEU A 204 5.14 -8.14 3.75
C LEU A 204 6.65 -8.22 3.47
N LEU A 205 7.18 -9.41 3.21
CA LEU A 205 8.61 -9.59 2.96
C LEU A 205 8.92 -9.70 1.48
N ALA A 206 9.93 -8.96 1.01
CA ALA A 206 10.43 -8.99 -0.36
C ALA A 206 11.29 -10.26 -0.64
N VAL A 207 10.77 -11.43 -0.32
CA VAL A 207 11.42 -12.71 -0.63
C VAL A 207 11.12 -13.11 -2.07
N ARG A 208 12.13 -13.61 -2.77
CA ARG A 208 11.97 -14.10 -4.15
C ARG A 208 11.02 -15.30 -4.20
N ARG A 209 10.12 -15.29 -5.18
CA ARG A 209 9.06 -16.29 -5.35
C ARG A 209 9.35 -17.29 -6.49
N ASP A 210 10.45 -17.08 -7.21
CA ASP A 210 10.88 -17.88 -8.36
C ASP A 210 11.91 -18.97 -8.00
N GLN A 211 12.29 -19.07 -6.74
CA GLN A 211 13.22 -20.08 -6.25
C GLN A 211 12.45 -21.35 -5.86
N GLN A 212 12.85 -22.49 -6.40
CA GLN A 212 12.39 -23.80 -5.93
C GLN A 212 12.90 -24.05 -4.51
N ALA A 213 12.12 -24.81 -3.73
CA ALA A 213 12.57 -25.24 -2.41
C ALA A 213 13.89 -26.02 -2.55
N ALA A 214 14.89 -25.66 -1.77
CA ALA A 214 16.16 -26.36 -1.75
C ALA A 214 15.97 -27.81 -1.27
N ALA A 215 16.86 -28.71 -1.66
CA ALA A 215 16.79 -30.14 -1.27
C ALA A 215 16.83 -30.34 0.26
N ASP A 216 17.49 -29.42 0.96
CA ASP A 216 17.63 -29.36 2.42
C ASP A 216 16.63 -28.45 3.11
N ALA A 217 15.56 -28.02 2.41
CA ALA A 217 14.55 -27.12 2.94
C ALA A 217 13.89 -27.68 4.21
N THR A 218 13.67 -26.81 5.19
CA THR A 218 12.98 -27.16 6.45
C THR A 218 11.51 -27.51 6.19
N THR A 219 10.84 -28.10 7.19
CA THR A 219 9.41 -28.41 7.10
C THR A 219 8.57 -27.15 6.85
N GLU A 220 8.91 -26.04 7.50
CA GLU A 220 8.23 -24.75 7.34
C GLU A 220 8.44 -24.17 5.93
N GLU A 221 9.66 -24.28 5.39
CA GLU A 221 9.97 -23.84 4.02
C GLU A 221 9.23 -24.65 2.96
N LYS A 222 9.05 -25.97 3.19
CA LYS A 222 8.27 -26.84 2.31
C LYS A 222 6.78 -26.48 2.35
N ALA A 223 6.23 -26.27 3.55
CA ALA A 223 4.84 -25.84 3.72
C ALA A 223 4.58 -24.49 3.03
N TYR A 224 5.49 -23.53 3.20
CA TYR A 224 5.42 -22.25 2.50
C TYR A 224 5.51 -22.39 0.97
N ALA A 225 6.35 -23.30 0.47
CA ALA A 225 6.45 -23.55 -0.97
C ALA A 225 5.14 -24.11 -1.56
N GLU A 226 4.42 -24.96 -0.82
CA GLU A 226 3.09 -25.46 -1.20
C GLU A 226 2.04 -24.34 -1.19
N GLU A 227 2.02 -23.50 -0.15
CA GLU A 227 1.16 -22.31 -0.06
C GLU A 227 1.44 -21.36 -1.22
N LEU A 228 2.70 -21.05 -1.49
CA LEU A 228 3.14 -20.21 -2.60
C LEU A 228 2.69 -20.79 -3.95
N ALA A 229 2.84 -22.09 -4.18
CA ALA A 229 2.43 -22.75 -5.42
C ALA A 229 0.90 -22.67 -5.62
N HIS A 230 0.11 -22.85 -4.55
CA HIS A 230 -1.34 -22.67 -4.58
C HIS A 230 -1.70 -21.20 -4.92
N TRP A 231 -1.11 -20.25 -4.22
CA TRP A 231 -1.36 -18.82 -4.45
C TRP A 231 -0.99 -18.39 -5.87
N LEU A 232 0.16 -18.84 -6.40
CA LEU A 232 0.58 -18.54 -7.77
C LEU A 232 -0.40 -19.05 -8.82
N ARG A 233 -1.07 -20.18 -8.56
CA ARG A 233 -2.04 -20.78 -9.49
C ARG A 233 -3.42 -20.14 -9.42
N GLU A 234 -3.91 -19.83 -8.22
CA GLU A 234 -5.30 -19.44 -7.99
C GLU A 234 -5.49 -17.91 -7.87
N GLU A 235 -4.47 -17.17 -7.39
CA GLU A 235 -4.64 -15.78 -6.98
C GLU A 235 -3.92 -14.76 -7.87
N THR A 236 -3.03 -15.19 -8.78
CA THR A 236 -2.15 -14.25 -9.51
C THR A 236 -2.66 -13.77 -10.87
N GLY A 237 -3.87 -14.13 -11.28
CA GLY A 237 -4.45 -13.70 -12.56
C GLY A 237 -4.34 -12.18 -12.79
N TYR A 238 -4.60 -11.39 -11.76
CA TYR A 238 -4.47 -9.93 -11.81
C TYR A 238 -3.02 -9.47 -12.09
N GLN A 239 -2.02 -10.13 -11.47
CA GLN A 239 -0.60 -9.80 -11.66
C GLN A 239 -0.15 -10.05 -13.10
N TRP A 240 -0.63 -11.16 -13.70
CA TRP A 240 -0.32 -11.49 -15.10
C TRP A 240 -0.87 -10.44 -16.05
N ILE A 241 -2.11 -10.01 -15.88
CA ILE A 241 -2.71 -8.98 -16.72
C ILE A 241 -2.01 -7.64 -16.51
N GLN A 242 -1.85 -7.20 -15.26
CA GLN A 242 -1.20 -5.94 -14.91
C GLN A 242 0.29 -5.91 -15.28
N GLY A 243 0.95 -7.08 -15.27
CA GLY A 243 2.36 -7.20 -15.59
C GLY A 243 2.67 -7.39 -17.08
N THR A 244 1.71 -7.81 -17.89
CA THR A 244 1.95 -8.10 -19.33
C THR A 244 1.21 -7.16 -20.27
N ARG A 245 -0.03 -6.79 -19.96
CA ARG A 245 -0.90 -5.95 -20.79
C ARG A 245 -1.68 -4.92 -19.96
N PRO A 246 -0.99 -4.11 -19.14
CA PRO A 246 -1.64 -3.15 -18.23
C PRO A 246 -2.54 -2.16 -18.94
N GLN A 247 -2.13 -1.67 -20.11
CA GLN A 247 -2.89 -0.70 -20.88
C GLN A 247 -4.24 -1.24 -21.34
N THR A 248 -4.33 -2.51 -21.70
CA THR A 248 -5.59 -3.13 -22.15
C THR A 248 -6.61 -3.17 -21.02
N LEU A 249 -6.20 -3.56 -19.82
CA LEU A 249 -7.07 -3.57 -18.64
C LEU A 249 -7.49 -2.14 -18.24
N ALA A 250 -6.58 -1.19 -18.34
CA ALA A 250 -6.82 0.20 -17.96
C ALA A 250 -8.00 0.83 -18.69
N PHE A 251 -8.28 0.48 -19.96
CA PHE A 251 -9.44 0.98 -20.69
C PHE A 251 -10.76 0.70 -19.95
N GLY A 252 -10.97 -0.56 -19.56
CA GLY A 252 -12.19 -0.94 -18.84
C GLY A 252 -12.32 -0.32 -17.45
N LEU A 253 -11.21 -0.25 -16.72
CA LEU A 253 -11.21 0.24 -15.35
C LEU A 253 -11.23 1.79 -15.25
N THR A 254 -10.81 2.49 -16.30
CA THR A 254 -10.91 3.96 -16.36
C THR A 254 -12.29 4.41 -16.81
N ASP A 255 -13.00 3.61 -17.59
CA ASP A 255 -14.31 3.97 -18.13
C ASP A 255 -15.49 3.47 -17.29
N SER A 256 -15.34 2.34 -16.60
CA SER A 256 -16.38 1.75 -15.76
C SER A 256 -16.08 1.87 -14.26
N PRO A 257 -16.78 2.74 -13.50
CA PRO A 257 -16.59 2.80 -12.05
C PRO A 257 -16.98 1.48 -11.35
N ALA A 258 -18.02 0.80 -11.83
CA ALA A 258 -18.39 -0.51 -11.31
C ALA A 258 -17.34 -1.60 -11.63
N GLY A 259 -16.72 -1.54 -12.82
CA GLY A 259 -15.60 -2.42 -13.17
C GLY A 259 -14.38 -2.17 -12.30
N LEU A 260 -14.06 -0.91 -12.04
CA LEU A 260 -12.99 -0.52 -11.10
C LEU A 260 -13.28 -1.03 -9.69
N ALA A 261 -14.51 -0.84 -9.20
CA ALA A 261 -14.92 -1.32 -7.90
C ALA A 261 -14.81 -2.84 -7.81
N ALA A 262 -15.28 -3.59 -8.82
CA ALA A 262 -15.17 -5.04 -8.85
C ALA A 262 -13.72 -5.52 -8.78
N TRP A 263 -12.81 -4.88 -9.52
CA TRP A 263 -11.39 -5.23 -9.58
C TRP A 263 -10.66 -4.99 -8.24
N ILE A 264 -11.02 -3.94 -7.53
CA ILE A 264 -10.40 -3.56 -6.25
C ILE A 264 -11.01 -4.35 -5.08
N ILE A 265 -12.36 -4.42 -5.00
CA ILE A 265 -13.05 -4.99 -3.84
C ILE A 265 -12.80 -6.49 -3.68
N GLU A 266 -12.61 -7.19 -4.78
CA GLU A 266 -12.26 -8.61 -4.76
C GLU A 266 -10.95 -8.83 -3.97
N LYS A 267 -9.94 -7.95 -4.16
CA LYS A 267 -8.67 -8.02 -3.43
C LYS A 267 -8.81 -7.60 -1.96
N PHE A 268 -9.61 -6.58 -1.67
CA PHE A 268 -9.92 -6.23 -0.28
C PHE A 268 -10.55 -7.40 0.47
N ARG A 269 -11.47 -8.13 -0.16
CA ARG A 269 -12.09 -9.31 0.44
C ARG A 269 -11.13 -10.49 0.57
N ALA A 270 -10.37 -10.80 -0.48
CA ALA A 270 -9.51 -11.98 -0.51
C ALA A 270 -8.29 -11.86 0.43
N TRP A 271 -7.78 -10.63 0.63
CA TRP A 271 -6.51 -10.40 1.33
C TRP A 271 -6.66 -9.85 2.76
N SER A 272 -7.88 -9.63 3.23
CA SER A 272 -8.13 -9.16 4.59
C SER A 272 -8.60 -10.27 5.53
N ASP A 273 -8.50 -9.99 6.82
CA ASP A 273 -9.02 -10.87 7.89
C ASP A 273 -10.52 -10.61 8.11
N CYS A 274 -11.32 -10.82 7.08
CA CYS A 274 -12.76 -10.52 7.05
C CYS A 274 -13.68 -11.74 7.19
N GLY A 275 -13.12 -12.96 7.29
CA GLY A 275 -13.94 -14.15 7.38
C GLY A 275 -14.85 -14.42 6.17
N GLY A 276 -14.55 -13.76 5.01
CA GLY A 276 -15.34 -13.88 3.78
C GLY A 276 -16.38 -12.78 3.58
N ASP A 277 -16.63 -11.94 4.57
CA ASP A 277 -17.47 -10.73 4.46
C ASP A 277 -16.59 -9.49 4.61
N VAL A 278 -16.34 -8.77 3.51
CA VAL A 278 -15.45 -7.62 3.48
C VAL A 278 -15.89 -6.49 4.44
N GLU A 279 -17.19 -6.39 4.72
CA GLU A 279 -17.75 -5.38 5.64
C GLU A 279 -17.44 -5.67 7.11
N MET A 280 -17.00 -6.89 7.45
CA MET A 280 -16.48 -7.19 8.79
C MET A 280 -15.10 -6.54 9.06
N ALA A 281 -14.30 -6.26 8.01
CA ALA A 281 -13.01 -5.60 8.14
C ALA A 281 -13.08 -4.09 7.81
N PHE A 282 -13.96 -3.70 6.87
CA PHE A 282 -14.03 -2.33 6.37
C PHE A 282 -15.46 -1.85 6.22
N THR A 283 -15.72 -0.59 6.58
CA THR A 283 -17.01 0.03 6.22
C THR A 283 -17.06 0.29 4.71
N ARG A 284 -18.28 0.37 4.14
CA ARG A 284 -18.49 0.75 2.73
C ARG A 284 -17.83 2.08 2.39
N ASP A 285 -17.90 3.03 3.31
CA ASP A 285 -17.29 4.35 3.10
C ASP A 285 -15.77 4.26 2.95
N ARG A 286 -15.07 3.47 3.77
CA ARG A 286 -13.62 3.26 3.65
C ARG A 286 -13.24 2.60 2.31
N LEU A 287 -14.00 1.58 1.90
CA LEU A 287 -13.78 0.91 0.61
C LEU A 287 -13.99 1.88 -0.55
N LEU A 288 -15.11 2.60 -0.52
CA LEU A 288 -15.49 3.55 -1.57
C LEU A 288 -14.60 4.80 -1.58
N ALA A 289 -14.07 5.24 -0.44
CA ALA A 289 -13.10 6.32 -0.39
C ALA A 289 -11.86 5.99 -1.23
N ASN A 290 -11.28 4.80 -1.03
CA ASN A 290 -10.14 4.35 -1.79
C ASN A 290 -10.47 4.12 -3.29
N ILE A 291 -11.60 3.49 -3.60
CA ILE A 291 -12.04 3.25 -4.98
C ILE A 291 -12.32 4.58 -5.69
N SER A 292 -13.03 5.51 -5.04
CA SER A 292 -13.30 6.85 -5.58
C SER A 292 -12.03 7.66 -5.81
N PHE A 293 -11.03 7.50 -4.95
CA PHE A 293 -9.74 8.16 -5.11
C PHE A 293 -9.02 7.70 -6.39
N TYR A 294 -9.03 6.38 -6.70
CA TYR A 294 -8.55 5.87 -7.97
C TYR A 294 -9.36 6.39 -9.15
N TRP A 295 -10.69 6.46 -9.00
CA TRP A 295 -11.59 6.97 -10.04
C TRP A 295 -11.30 8.43 -10.39
N PHE A 296 -11.32 9.31 -9.40
CA PHE A 296 -11.16 10.75 -9.62
C PHE A 296 -9.76 11.15 -10.07
N THR A 297 -8.74 10.39 -9.70
CA THR A 297 -7.36 10.65 -10.13
C THR A 297 -7.03 10.01 -11.48
N GLY A 298 -7.83 9.03 -11.94
CA GLY A 298 -7.55 8.27 -13.16
C GLY A 298 -6.29 7.40 -13.07
N ALA A 299 -5.76 7.18 -11.87
CA ALA A 299 -4.44 6.59 -11.64
C ALA A 299 -4.39 5.06 -11.78
N ILE A 300 -5.54 4.39 -12.01
CA ILE A 300 -5.56 2.92 -12.00
C ILE A 300 -4.58 2.30 -13.02
N GLY A 301 -4.55 2.81 -14.25
CA GLY A 301 -3.66 2.26 -15.29
C GLY A 301 -2.18 2.49 -14.98
N SER A 302 -1.79 3.64 -14.39
CA SER A 302 -0.41 3.91 -14.01
C SER A 302 0.03 3.12 -12.78
N SER A 303 -0.88 2.81 -11.85
CA SER A 303 -0.60 2.02 -10.66
C SER A 303 -0.24 0.55 -10.97
N PHE A 304 -0.46 0.08 -12.19
CA PHE A 304 -0.04 -1.25 -12.64
C PHE A 304 1.44 -1.34 -12.98
N TRP A 305 2.15 -0.20 -13.07
CA TRP A 305 3.51 -0.19 -13.60
C TRP A 305 4.54 -0.95 -12.74
N PRO A 306 4.46 -1.00 -11.41
CA PRO A 306 5.30 -1.89 -10.61
C PRO A 306 5.20 -3.36 -11.02
N TYR A 307 4.00 -3.84 -11.38
CA TYR A 307 3.79 -5.21 -11.89
C TYR A 307 4.46 -5.42 -13.23
N TYR A 308 4.29 -4.46 -14.17
CA TYR A 308 4.94 -4.52 -15.49
C TYR A 308 6.46 -4.51 -15.35
N ALA A 309 7.01 -3.60 -14.57
CA ALA A 309 8.44 -3.52 -14.31
C ALA A 309 8.95 -4.83 -13.67
N ARG A 310 8.22 -5.36 -12.66
CA ARG A 310 8.57 -6.61 -11.98
C ARG A 310 8.67 -7.82 -12.92
N MET A 311 7.86 -7.87 -13.95
CA MET A 311 7.89 -8.96 -14.94
C MET A 311 8.96 -8.81 -16.02
N HIS A 312 9.44 -7.58 -16.27
CA HIS A 312 10.34 -7.27 -17.38
C HIS A 312 11.73 -6.81 -16.96
N ARG A 313 11.97 -6.70 -15.65
CA ARG A 313 13.25 -6.28 -15.07
C ARG A 313 13.72 -7.29 -14.00
N PRO A 314 15.01 -7.29 -13.63
CA PRO A 314 15.50 -8.07 -12.51
C PRO A 314 14.74 -7.77 -11.20
N TRP A 315 14.85 -8.66 -10.24
CA TRP A 315 14.33 -8.44 -8.89
C TRP A 315 14.98 -7.21 -8.25
N PRO A 316 14.22 -6.35 -7.51
CA PRO A 316 14.75 -5.09 -6.95
C PRO A 316 15.94 -5.24 -6.01
N ILE A 317 16.10 -6.40 -5.38
CA ILE A 317 17.30 -6.80 -4.63
C ILE A 317 18.01 -7.85 -5.49
N PRO A 318 19.19 -7.56 -6.06
CA PRO A 318 19.89 -8.50 -6.94
C PRO A 318 20.21 -9.83 -6.24
N GLU A 319 20.37 -10.89 -7.01
CA GLU A 319 20.71 -12.22 -6.48
C GLU A 319 22.03 -12.17 -5.71
N GLY A 320 22.07 -12.83 -4.55
CA GLY A 320 23.23 -12.84 -3.67
C GLY A 320 23.49 -11.53 -2.92
N ARG A 321 22.58 -10.55 -3.04
CA ARG A 321 22.64 -9.29 -2.26
C ARG A 321 21.61 -9.33 -1.15
N THR A 322 21.87 -8.55 -0.09
CA THR A 322 21.10 -8.54 1.15
C THR A 322 20.64 -7.13 1.53
N VAL A 323 19.69 -7.07 2.43
CA VAL A 323 19.23 -5.88 3.12
C VAL A 323 19.83 -5.93 4.53
N ASP A 324 20.82 -5.08 4.79
CA ASP A 324 21.65 -5.16 6.00
C ASP A 324 21.26 -4.13 7.07
N VAL A 325 20.20 -3.35 6.82
CA VAL A 325 19.68 -2.39 7.80
C VAL A 325 18.78 -3.07 8.84
N PRO A 326 18.65 -2.53 10.06
CA PRO A 326 17.71 -3.03 11.06
C PRO A 326 16.32 -3.25 10.46
N THR A 327 15.83 -4.49 10.55
CA THR A 327 14.54 -4.89 9.96
C THR A 327 13.59 -5.41 11.03
N GLY A 328 12.36 -4.88 11.04
CA GLY A 328 11.21 -5.38 11.79
C GLY A 328 10.17 -5.97 10.85
N TYR A 329 9.57 -7.08 11.26
CA TYR A 329 8.47 -7.72 10.52
C TYR A 329 7.28 -8.00 11.43
N ALA A 330 6.10 -7.51 11.00
CA ALA A 330 4.82 -7.85 11.61
C ALA A 330 4.10 -8.88 10.74
N ASP A 331 4.05 -10.11 11.21
CA ASP A 331 3.47 -11.26 10.53
C ASP A 331 1.95 -11.34 10.81
N PHE A 332 1.15 -10.73 9.95
CA PHE A 332 -0.30 -10.76 10.05
C PHE A 332 -0.88 -12.09 9.53
N PRO A 333 -1.85 -12.72 10.24
CA PRO A 333 -2.29 -14.08 9.93
C PRO A 333 -2.98 -14.24 8.56
N ARG A 334 -3.47 -13.15 7.97
CA ARG A 334 -4.11 -13.14 6.64
C ARG A 334 -3.35 -12.32 5.61
N GLU A 335 -2.04 -12.09 5.84
CA GLU A 335 -1.17 -11.57 4.78
C GLU A 335 -1.08 -12.60 3.64
N ILE A 336 -1.00 -12.11 2.39
CA ILE A 336 -1.05 -12.94 1.17
C ILE A 336 0.08 -13.95 1.07
N LEU A 337 1.25 -13.67 1.62
CA LEU A 337 2.40 -14.58 1.67
C LEU A 337 3.20 -14.34 2.94
N ARG A 338 3.43 -15.40 3.68
CA ARG A 338 4.08 -15.40 5.00
C ARG A 338 5.31 -16.32 5.01
N PRO A 339 6.41 -15.92 4.35
CA PRO A 339 7.61 -16.75 4.32
C PRO A 339 8.18 -16.96 5.72
N PRO A 340 8.69 -18.15 6.06
CA PRO A 340 9.29 -18.40 7.35
C PRO A 340 10.57 -17.59 7.54
N ARG A 341 10.93 -17.34 8.81
CA ARG A 341 12.09 -16.51 9.16
C ARG A 341 13.39 -17.03 8.53
N SER A 342 13.55 -18.33 8.35
CA SER A 342 14.72 -18.95 7.70
C SER A 342 14.89 -18.48 6.24
N LEU A 343 13.80 -18.38 5.49
CA LEU A 343 13.83 -17.82 4.13
C LEU A 343 14.07 -16.31 4.14
N ALA A 344 13.41 -15.58 5.05
CA ALA A 344 13.61 -14.14 5.18
C ALA A 344 15.06 -13.79 5.51
N ALA A 345 15.72 -14.58 6.37
CA ALA A 345 17.12 -14.38 6.78
C ALA A 345 18.14 -14.52 5.62
N ARG A 346 17.73 -15.11 4.49
CA ARG A 346 18.57 -15.14 3.27
C ARG A 346 18.62 -13.78 2.55
N THR A 347 17.63 -12.92 2.81
CA THR A 347 17.53 -11.58 2.23
C THR A 347 17.84 -10.49 3.26
N TYR A 348 17.38 -10.65 4.50
CA TYR A 348 17.52 -9.66 5.57
C TYR A 348 18.49 -10.16 6.64
N THR A 349 19.66 -9.53 6.76
CA THR A 349 20.73 -9.99 7.65
C THR A 349 20.61 -9.46 9.08
N ASP A 350 19.85 -8.37 9.31
CA ASP A 350 19.66 -7.74 10.62
C ASP A 350 18.18 -7.69 11.03
N ILE A 351 17.54 -8.87 11.18
CA ILE A 351 16.15 -8.99 11.65
C ILE A 351 16.12 -8.83 13.18
N ARG A 352 15.80 -7.63 13.66
CA ARG A 352 15.76 -7.31 15.09
C ARG A 352 14.42 -7.56 15.75
N ARG A 353 13.33 -7.58 14.98
CA ARG A 353 11.98 -7.85 15.49
C ARG A 353 11.21 -8.72 14.50
N TRP A 354 10.52 -9.71 15.05
CA TRP A 354 9.61 -10.59 14.31
C TRP A 354 8.41 -10.88 15.19
N SER A 355 7.28 -10.27 14.89
CA SER A 355 6.07 -10.36 15.71
C SER A 355 4.97 -11.07 14.95
N VAL A 356 4.46 -12.16 15.52
CA VAL A 356 3.27 -12.84 15.01
C VAL A 356 2.04 -12.12 15.56
N MET A 357 1.26 -11.53 14.69
CA MET A 357 0.08 -10.75 15.04
C MET A 357 -1.12 -11.68 15.26
N SER A 358 -2.02 -11.31 16.19
CA SER A 358 -3.16 -12.14 16.56
C SER A 358 -4.30 -12.11 15.53
N ARG A 359 -4.41 -11.05 14.74
CA ARG A 359 -5.46 -10.82 13.73
C ARG A 359 -5.02 -9.76 12.74
N GLY A 360 -5.73 -9.66 11.62
CA GLY A 360 -5.48 -8.74 10.53
C GLY A 360 -4.86 -9.44 9.31
N GLY A 361 -4.85 -8.76 8.20
CA GLY A 361 -4.38 -9.25 6.92
C GLY A 361 -3.48 -8.25 6.21
N HIS A 362 -3.58 -8.27 4.89
CA HIS A 362 -2.75 -7.50 3.98
C HIS A 362 -2.84 -5.98 4.18
N PHE A 363 -4.04 -5.48 4.47
CA PHE A 363 -4.28 -4.05 4.68
C PHE A 363 -4.11 -3.65 6.15
N ALA A 364 -2.99 -4.03 6.75
CA ALA A 364 -2.73 -3.93 8.18
C ALA A 364 -3.00 -2.54 8.77
N ALA A 365 -2.68 -1.46 8.05
CA ALA A 365 -2.91 -0.08 8.48
C ALA A 365 -4.41 0.28 8.57
N LEU A 366 -5.26 -0.34 7.73
CA LEU A 366 -6.73 -0.18 7.77
C LEU A 366 -7.39 -1.13 8.75
N GLU A 367 -6.93 -2.40 8.78
CA GLU A 367 -7.55 -3.46 9.58
C GLU A 367 -7.18 -3.35 11.07
N GLN A 368 -5.91 -3.05 11.36
CA GLN A 368 -5.34 -3.08 12.71
C GLN A 368 -4.43 -1.87 12.99
N PRO A 369 -4.91 -0.62 12.83
CA PRO A 369 -4.06 0.57 12.93
C PRO A 369 -3.39 0.72 14.30
N GLU A 370 -4.03 0.31 15.38
CA GLU A 370 -3.46 0.35 16.73
C GLU A 370 -2.34 -0.67 16.89
N ALA A 371 -2.58 -1.92 16.49
CA ALA A 371 -1.58 -2.99 16.58
C ALA A 371 -0.35 -2.66 15.73
N LEU A 372 -0.55 -2.18 14.49
CA LEU A 372 0.55 -1.76 13.63
C LEU A 372 1.32 -0.58 14.21
N ALA A 373 0.62 0.44 14.77
CA ALA A 373 1.28 1.57 15.42
C ALA A 373 2.16 1.13 16.60
N ASN A 374 1.68 0.17 17.41
CA ASN A 374 2.43 -0.39 18.52
C ASN A 374 3.68 -1.13 18.03
N GLU A 375 3.55 -1.97 17.00
CA GLU A 375 4.69 -2.69 16.41
C GLU A 375 5.75 -1.74 15.85
N VAL A 376 5.34 -0.70 15.14
CA VAL A 376 6.26 0.32 14.60
C VAL A 376 7.00 1.04 15.76
N ARG A 377 6.29 1.45 16.81
CA ARG A 377 6.91 2.10 17.98
C ARG A 377 7.90 1.18 18.68
N GLU A 378 7.49 -0.06 18.98
CA GLU A 378 8.33 -1.06 19.67
C GLU A 378 9.61 -1.37 18.88
N PHE A 379 9.51 -1.47 17.55
CA PHE A 379 10.67 -1.74 16.71
C PHE A 379 11.63 -0.56 16.67
N PHE A 380 11.13 0.66 16.48
CA PHE A 380 12.01 1.83 16.32
C PHE A 380 12.50 2.43 17.64
N ARG A 381 11.85 2.17 18.78
CA ARG A 381 12.26 2.72 20.08
C ARG A 381 13.75 2.52 20.39
N PRO A 382 14.33 1.32 20.29
CA PRO A 382 15.76 1.12 20.56
C PRO A 382 16.69 1.65 19.45
N LEU A 383 16.16 2.10 18.32
CA LEU A 383 16.92 2.60 17.18
C LEU A 383 16.97 4.13 17.11
N ARG A 384 16.20 4.81 17.96
CA ARG A 384 16.25 6.26 18.15
C ARG A 384 17.48 6.57 18.96
N GLY A 385 18.54 7.01 18.32
CA GLY A 385 19.80 7.39 18.97
C GLY A 385 19.71 8.71 19.71
#